data_9fc4b74f0fe0e1649529f5488211fcf5
#
_entry.id   9fc4b74f0fe0e1649529f5488211fcf5
#
_cell.length_a   1.000
_cell.length_b   1.000
_cell.length_c   1.000
_cell.angle_alpha   90.00
_cell.angle_beta   90.00
_cell.angle_gamma   90.00
#
_symmetry.space_group_name_H-M   'P 1'
#
loop_
_entity.id
_entity.type
_entity.pdbx_description
1 polymer ?
#
loop_
_entity_poly.entity_id
_entity_poly.type
_entity_poly.pdbx_seq_one_letter_code
_entity_poly.pdbx_strand_id
1 'polypeptide(L)'
;EHDLMYPPDPGEKTGSLGGNVSTNAGGMRAVKYGTTRDYVLAMTVVLPNGQILELGRSVTKTSSGYSLLHLMIGSEGTLGVITELTLKLIPNPKEDISFILPFADIDAAISAVPKIKLAGLSPQSIEFMERDIVDSSANYTGNKIIPTVIDGKEAGAYILVTLDGNDQDEIFQRAETLAEIGDEIGAYDT
;
A
#
# COMPACT_ATOMS: atom_id res chain seq x y z
N GLU A 1 -18.33 -11.02 6.13
CA GLU A 1 -19.62 -11.66 5.73
C GLU A 1 -19.70 -11.92 4.22
N HIS A 2 -19.05 -11.06 3.37
CA HIS A 2 -19.12 -11.16 1.90
C HIS A 2 -17.79 -11.38 1.22
N ASP A 3 -16.72 -11.64 1.99
CA ASP A 3 -15.35 -11.80 1.49
C ASP A 3 -14.89 -10.64 0.59
N LEU A 4 -15.21 -9.43 1.01
CA LEU A 4 -14.85 -8.18 0.36
C LEU A 4 -13.97 -7.34 1.28
N MET A 5 -13.04 -6.58 0.68
CA MET A 5 -12.21 -5.65 1.41
C MET A 5 -12.23 -4.24 0.83
N TYR A 6 -11.92 -3.26 1.67
CA TYR A 6 -11.52 -1.91 1.30
C TYR A 6 -10.00 -1.86 1.29
N PRO A 7 -9.35 -1.76 0.09
CA PRO A 7 -7.91 -2.00 -0.04
C PRO A 7 -6.98 -0.98 0.64
N PRO A 8 -7.28 0.34 0.67
CA PRO A 8 -6.38 1.28 1.31
C PRO A 8 -6.11 0.91 2.77
N ASP A 9 -4.84 0.87 3.14
CA ASP A 9 -4.38 0.44 4.45
C ASP A 9 -3.45 1.48 5.08
N PRO A 10 -3.99 2.66 5.49
CA PRO A 10 -3.18 3.69 6.12
C PRO A 10 -2.60 3.22 7.46
N GLY A 11 -1.42 3.73 7.81
CA GLY A 11 -0.72 3.36 9.03
C GLY A 11 -1.50 3.69 10.31
N GLU A 12 -2.31 4.78 10.31
CA GLU A 12 -3.18 5.13 11.43
C GLU A 12 -4.44 4.26 11.41
N LYS A 13 -4.45 3.22 12.24
CA LYS A 13 -5.53 2.23 12.31
C LYS A 13 -6.77 2.71 13.06
N THR A 14 -6.68 3.78 13.82
CA THR A 14 -7.81 4.38 14.57
C THR A 14 -8.51 5.49 13.78
N GLY A 15 -7.99 5.84 12.60
CA GLY A 15 -8.55 6.87 11.72
C GLY A 15 -9.96 6.53 11.23
N SER A 16 -10.82 7.55 11.14
CA SER A 16 -12.15 7.37 10.54
C SER A 16 -12.09 7.30 9.02
N LEU A 17 -13.07 6.66 8.38
CA LEU A 17 -13.18 6.66 6.91
C LEU A 17 -13.29 8.08 6.34
N GLY A 18 -14.02 8.97 7.00
CA GLY A 18 -14.10 10.39 6.61
C GLY A 18 -12.75 11.09 6.70
N GLY A 19 -11.94 10.78 7.71
CA GLY A 19 -10.56 11.26 7.84
C GLY A 19 -9.67 10.73 6.71
N ASN A 20 -9.74 9.45 6.38
CA ASN A 20 -9.02 8.85 5.27
C ASN A 20 -9.36 9.50 3.93
N VAL A 21 -10.63 9.83 3.71
CA VAL A 21 -11.07 10.55 2.50
C VAL A 21 -10.56 11.98 2.52
N SER A 22 -10.67 12.68 3.65
CA SER A 22 -10.21 14.06 3.78
C SER A 22 -8.70 14.22 3.52
N THR A 23 -7.89 13.24 3.90
CA THR A 23 -6.43 13.25 3.65
C THR A 23 -6.02 12.52 2.37
N ASN A 24 -6.97 11.88 1.66
CA ASN A 24 -6.68 10.94 0.58
C ASN A 24 -5.65 9.90 1.02
N ALA A 25 -5.87 9.26 2.15
CA ALA A 25 -4.94 8.35 2.78
C ALA A 25 -4.56 7.20 1.84
N GLY A 26 -3.27 6.86 1.82
CA GLY A 26 -2.71 5.73 1.06
C GLY A 26 -2.43 4.54 1.97
N GLY A 27 -1.15 4.22 2.13
CA GLY A 27 -0.63 3.10 2.91
C GLY A 27 0.21 2.15 2.05
N MET A 28 0.72 1.09 2.66
CA MET A 28 1.65 0.15 2.03
C MET A 28 1.08 -0.50 0.76
N ARG A 29 -0.22 -0.75 0.74
CA ARG A 29 -0.91 -1.39 -0.40
C ARG A 29 -1.13 -0.46 -1.60
N ALA A 30 -0.74 0.82 -1.50
CA ALA A 30 -1.01 1.79 -2.57
C ALA A 30 -0.27 1.49 -3.88
N VAL A 31 0.85 0.78 -3.85
CA VAL A 31 1.60 0.42 -5.05
C VAL A 31 0.78 -0.48 -6.00
N LYS A 32 -0.09 -1.34 -5.46
CA LYS A 32 -1.00 -2.21 -6.23
C LYS A 32 -2.40 -1.63 -6.34
N TYR A 33 -2.93 -1.18 -5.23
CA TYR A 33 -4.35 -0.90 -5.11
C TYR A 33 -4.70 0.59 -5.21
N GLY A 34 -3.71 1.49 -5.19
CA GLY A 34 -3.98 2.92 -5.19
C GLY A 34 -4.33 3.47 -3.80
N THR A 35 -4.96 4.64 -3.77
CA THR A 35 -5.27 5.38 -2.56
C THR A 35 -6.77 5.40 -2.28
N THR A 36 -7.18 6.05 -1.20
CA THR A 36 -8.59 6.25 -0.85
C THR A 36 -9.43 6.82 -2.00
N ARG A 37 -8.85 7.75 -2.79
CA ARG A 37 -9.49 8.37 -3.97
C ARG A 37 -10.04 7.34 -4.96
N ASP A 38 -9.37 6.23 -5.14
CA ASP A 38 -9.70 5.22 -6.15
C ASP A 38 -10.92 4.37 -5.75
N TYR A 39 -11.36 4.51 -4.48
CA TYR A 39 -12.43 3.71 -3.90
C TYR A 39 -13.66 4.50 -3.48
N VAL A 40 -13.62 5.83 -3.52
CA VAL A 40 -14.79 6.65 -3.18
C VAL A 40 -15.68 6.82 -4.41
N LEU A 41 -16.91 6.29 -4.34
CA LEU A 41 -17.91 6.39 -5.41
C LEU A 41 -18.86 7.57 -5.21
N ALA A 42 -19.25 7.84 -3.96
CA ALA A 42 -20.12 8.96 -3.61
C ALA A 42 -19.88 9.40 -2.17
N MET A 43 -20.27 10.64 -1.86
CA MET A 43 -20.24 11.18 -0.50
C MET A 43 -21.31 12.24 -0.29
N THR A 44 -21.73 12.38 0.95
CA THR A 44 -22.51 13.53 1.43
C THR A 44 -21.59 14.46 2.21
N VAL A 45 -21.59 15.75 1.87
CA VAL A 45 -20.73 16.78 2.48
C VAL A 45 -21.59 17.95 2.96
N VAL A 46 -21.31 18.41 4.18
CA VAL A 46 -21.88 19.66 4.73
C VAL A 46 -20.86 20.78 4.54
N LEU A 47 -21.23 21.80 3.79
CA LEU A 47 -20.39 22.96 3.52
C LEU A 47 -20.36 23.94 4.73
N PRO A 48 -19.40 24.90 4.82
CA PRO A 48 -19.31 25.85 5.91
C PRO A 48 -20.56 26.75 6.08
N ASN A 49 -21.36 26.94 5.02
CA ASN A 49 -22.61 27.67 5.06
C ASN A 49 -23.83 26.81 5.48
N GLY A 50 -23.61 25.55 5.87
CA GLY A 50 -24.66 24.61 6.25
C GLY A 50 -25.36 23.90 5.09
N GLN A 51 -24.97 24.18 3.85
CA GLN A 51 -25.54 23.53 2.68
C GLN A 51 -25.07 22.06 2.60
N ILE A 52 -25.99 21.15 2.30
CA ILE A 52 -25.68 19.72 2.12
C ILE A 52 -25.52 19.45 0.63
N LEU A 53 -24.44 18.79 0.25
CA LEU A 53 -24.17 18.35 -1.11
C LEU A 53 -24.08 16.83 -1.16
N GLU A 54 -24.76 16.23 -2.12
CA GLU A 54 -24.58 14.84 -2.51
C GLU A 54 -23.70 14.78 -3.77
N LEU A 55 -22.52 14.21 -3.65
CA LEU A 55 -21.50 14.17 -4.69
C LEU A 55 -21.23 12.72 -5.15
N GLY A 56 -21.03 12.56 -6.46
CA GLY A 56 -20.79 11.23 -7.04
C GLY A 56 -22.09 10.44 -7.20
N ARG A 57 -21.92 9.16 -7.51
CA ARG A 57 -23.00 8.16 -7.66
C ARG A 57 -22.42 6.77 -7.47
N SER A 58 -23.25 5.80 -7.11
CA SER A 58 -22.86 4.37 -7.00
C SER A 58 -22.62 3.71 -8.37
N VAL A 59 -21.81 4.38 -9.22
CA VAL A 59 -21.41 3.88 -10.55
C VAL A 59 -19.90 3.98 -10.71
N THR A 60 -19.33 3.02 -11.45
CA THR A 60 -17.87 2.94 -11.63
C THR A 60 -17.33 3.91 -12.68
N LYS A 61 -18.19 4.49 -13.53
CA LYS A 61 -17.75 5.39 -14.61
C LYS A 61 -18.64 6.63 -14.66
N THR A 62 -18.01 7.78 -14.63
CA THR A 62 -18.61 9.07 -14.99
C THR A 62 -17.60 9.89 -15.79
N SER A 63 -18.04 10.50 -16.87
CA SER A 63 -17.21 11.35 -17.75
C SER A 63 -17.78 12.75 -17.95
N SER A 64 -18.79 13.13 -17.14
CA SER A 64 -19.52 14.39 -17.29
C SER A 64 -19.01 15.46 -16.33
N GLY A 65 -18.45 16.53 -16.88
CA GLY A 65 -18.09 17.75 -16.14
C GLY A 65 -16.93 17.60 -15.16
N TYR A 66 -16.75 18.59 -14.32
CA TYR A 66 -15.77 18.57 -13.22
C TYR A 66 -16.25 17.67 -12.08
N SER A 67 -15.31 16.90 -11.51
CA SER A 67 -15.61 16.03 -10.38
C SER A 67 -15.46 16.79 -9.05
N LEU A 68 -16.56 17.32 -8.52
CA LEU A 68 -16.57 17.89 -7.17
C LEU A 68 -16.27 16.84 -6.10
N LEU A 69 -16.62 15.57 -6.35
CA LEU A 69 -16.23 14.45 -5.50
C LEU A 69 -14.71 14.41 -5.29
N HIS A 70 -13.94 14.45 -6.39
CA HIS A 70 -12.48 14.43 -6.33
C HIS A 70 -11.86 15.72 -5.79
N LEU A 71 -12.57 16.83 -5.83
CA LEU A 71 -12.16 18.09 -5.19
C LEU A 71 -12.20 17.97 -3.66
N MET A 72 -13.20 17.28 -3.11
CA MET A 72 -13.36 17.08 -1.67
C MET A 72 -12.33 16.07 -1.09
N ILE A 73 -11.92 15.09 -1.89
CA ILE A 73 -10.95 14.07 -1.48
C ILE A 73 -9.56 14.72 -1.38
N GLY A 74 -8.94 14.66 -0.20
CA GLY A 74 -7.65 15.29 0.07
C GLY A 74 -7.76 16.78 0.41
N SER A 75 -8.95 17.29 0.68
CA SER A 75 -9.18 18.68 1.07
C SER A 75 -8.84 18.97 2.55
N GLU A 76 -8.50 17.96 3.33
CA GLU A 76 -8.17 18.05 4.77
C GLU A 76 -9.24 18.78 5.61
N GLY A 77 -10.52 18.62 5.21
CA GLY A 77 -11.66 19.24 5.90
C GLY A 77 -11.83 20.73 5.63
N THR A 78 -11.02 21.35 4.78
CA THR A 78 -11.07 22.80 4.49
C THR A 78 -12.28 23.21 3.66
N LEU A 79 -12.89 22.29 2.91
CA LEU A 79 -14.02 22.55 2.03
C LEU A 79 -15.37 22.13 2.61
N GLY A 80 -15.39 21.24 3.59
CA GLY A 80 -16.62 20.74 4.21
C GLY A 80 -16.40 19.53 5.10
N VAL A 81 -17.46 19.10 5.77
CA VAL A 81 -17.48 17.94 6.65
C VAL A 81 -18.16 16.77 5.92
N ILE A 82 -17.44 15.66 5.77
CA ILE A 82 -17.95 14.44 5.15
C ILE A 82 -18.78 13.68 6.19
N THR A 83 -20.05 13.39 5.87
CA THR A 83 -20.99 12.72 6.77
C THR A 83 -21.36 11.32 6.34
N GLU A 84 -21.38 11.06 5.02
CA GLU A 84 -21.70 9.76 4.46
C GLU A 84 -20.76 9.43 3.31
N LEU A 85 -20.48 8.13 3.11
CA LEU A 85 -19.61 7.61 2.06
C LEU A 85 -20.21 6.38 1.41
N THR A 86 -20.09 6.31 0.08
CA THR A 86 -20.25 5.07 -0.68
C THR A 86 -18.88 4.66 -1.21
N LEU A 87 -18.41 3.49 -0.78
CA LEU A 87 -17.09 2.97 -1.13
C LEU A 87 -17.20 1.78 -2.09
N LYS A 88 -16.26 1.72 -3.02
CA LYS A 88 -16.00 0.53 -3.82
C LYS A 88 -15.26 -0.49 -2.95
N LEU A 89 -15.70 -1.73 -2.97
CA LEU A 89 -15.01 -2.87 -2.39
C LEU A 89 -14.50 -3.79 -3.50
N ILE A 90 -13.50 -4.58 -3.20
CA ILE A 90 -12.98 -5.62 -4.08
C ILE A 90 -13.01 -6.98 -3.38
N PRO A 91 -12.98 -8.11 -4.11
CA PRO A 91 -12.76 -9.41 -3.50
C PRO A 91 -11.49 -9.41 -2.65
N ASN A 92 -11.57 -10.00 -1.45
CA ASN A 92 -10.43 -10.11 -0.56
C ASN A 92 -9.48 -11.20 -1.09
N PRO A 93 -8.19 -10.92 -1.33
CA PRO A 93 -7.21 -11.96 -1.59
C PRO A 93 -7.16 -12.93 -0.43
N LYS A 94 -7.04 -14.23 -0.71
CA LYS A 94 -7.07 -15.28 0.32
C LYS A 94 -5.75 -15.43 1.04
N GLU A 95 -4.66 -15.10 0.35
CA GLU A 95 -3.30 -15.31 0.82
C GLU A 95 -2.47 -14.05 0.56
N ASP A 96 -1.55 -13.76 1.48
CA ASP A 96 -0.47 -12.82 1.27
C ASP A 96 0.82 -13.36 1.90
N ILE A 97 1.95 -13.18 1.21
CA ILE A 97 3.26 -13.64 1.66
C ILE A 97 4.26 -12.50 1.46
N SER A 98 5.06 -12.24 2.49
CA SER A 98 6.08 -11.21 2.48
C SER A 98 7.47 -11.81 2.32
N PHE A 99 8.27 -11.22 1.46
CA PHE A 99 9.66 -11.58 1.15
C PHE A 99 10.56 -10.40 1.47
N ILE A 100 11.73 -10.68 2.03
CA ILE A 100 12.75 -9.67 2.34
C ILE A 100 13.94 -9.88 1.42
N LEU A 101 14.34 -8.80 0.73
CA LEU A 101 15.56 -8.76 -0.07
C LEU A 101 16.57 -7.85 0.63
N PRO A 102 17.63 -8.41 1.22
CA PRO A 102 18.71 -7.65 1.85
C PRO A 102 19.72 -7.15 0.81
N PHE A 103 20.24 -5.92 1.01
CA PHE A 103 21.23 -5.29 0.12
C PHE A 103 22.41 -4.76 0.91
N ALA A 104 23.55 -4.57 0.22
CA ALA A 104 24.76 -3.98 0.80
C ALA A 104 24.52 -2.59 1.36
N ASP A 105 23.77 -1.78 0.64
CA ASP A 105 23.56 -0.35 0.95
C ASP A 105 22.21 0.15 0.40
N ILE A 106 21.91 1.41 0.71
CA ILE A 106 20.69 2.11 0.33
C ILE A 106 20.56 2.24 -1.19
N ASP A 107 21.64 2.56 -1.89
CA ASP A 107 21.62 2.81 -3.33
C ASP A 107 21.29 1.53 -4.10
N ALA A 108 21.83 0.40 -3.68
CA ALA A 108 21.51 -0.91 -4.24
C ALA A 108 20.03 -1.24 -4.03
N ALA A 109 19.51 -1.07 -2.80
CA ALA A 109 18.10 -1.34 -2.48
C ALA A 109 17.14 -0.46 -3.30
N ILE A 110 17.38 0.86 -3.36
CA ILE A 110 16.52 1.78 -4.11
C ILE A 110 16.55 1.46 -5.61
N SER A 111 17.71 1.11 -6.16
CA SER A 111 17.87 0.75 -7.58
C SER A 111 17.12 -0.54 -7.96
N ALA A 112 16.81 -1.39 -6.99
CA ALA A 112 16.04 -2.62 -7.19
C ALA A 112 14.56 -2.36 -7.47
N VAL A 113 13.95 -1.35 -6.84
CA VAL A 113 12.51 -1.09 -6.88
C VAL A 113 11.93 -0.96 -8.30
N PRO A 114 12.53 -0.18 -9.23
CA PRO A 114 12.04 -0.12 -10.61
C PRO A 114 12.05 -1.48 -11.32
N LYS A 115 13.06 -2.32 -11.08
CA LYS A 115 13.18 -3.64 -11.70
C LYS A 115 12.07 -4.58 -11.20
N ILE A 116 11.84 -4.62 -9.88
CA ILE A 116 10.75 -5.38 -9.26
C ILE A 116 9.39 -4.95 -9.84
N LYS A 117 9.16 -3.65 -9.96
CA LYS A 117 7.90 -3.12 -10.53
C LYS A 117 7.71 -3.48 -12.01
N LEU A 118 8.78 -3.47 -12.81
CA LEU A 118 8.72 -3.77 -14.24
C LEU A 118 8.62 -5.28 -14.55
N ALA A 119 8.93 -6.12 -13.58
CA ALA A 119 8.86 -7.58 -13.73
C ALA A 119 7.43 -8.14 -13.84
N GLY A 120 6.40 -7.31 -13.69
CA GLY A 120 5.01 -7.75 -13.80
C GLY A 120 4.48 -8.53 -12.59
N LEU A 121 5.22 -8.56 -11.49
CA LEU A 121 4.87 -9.30 -10.28
C LEU A 121 3.63 -8.75 -9.56
N SER A 122 3.23 -7.50 -9.84
CA SER A 122 2.08 -6.84 -9.22
C SER A 122 2.06 -6.98 -7.68
N PRO A 123 3.15 -6.59 -6.98
CA PRO A 123 3.23 -6.74 -5.54
C PRO A 123 2.19 -5.87 -4.82
N GLN A 124 1.64 -6.40 -3.73
CA GLN A 124 0.71 -5.68 -2.86
C GLN A 124 1.40 -4.48 -2.21
N SER A 125 2.66 -4.67 -1.76
CA SER A 125 3.50 -3.63 -1.19
C SER A 125 4.97 -3.81 -1.58
N ILE A 126 5.70 -2.70 -1.62
CA ILE A 126 7.16 -2.65 -1.70
C ILE A 126 7.60 -1.61 -0.68
N GLU A 127 8.23 -2.05 0.41
CA GLU A 127 8.65 -1.19 1.50
C GLU A 127 10.18 -1.18 1.60
N PHE A 128 10.74 0.00 1.73
CA PHE A 128 12.17 0.19 1.96
C PHE A 128 12.46 0.36 3.45
N MET A 129 13.51 -0.32 3.93
CA MET A 129 13.96 -0.20 5.31
C MET A 129 15.49 -0.04 5.34
N GLU A 130 15.96 0.93 6.12
CA GLU A 130 17.37 1.05 6.45
C GLU A 130 17.74 0.12 7.60
N ARG A 131 19.02 -0.26 7.67
CA ARG A 131 19.58 -1.08 8.74
C ARG A 131 19.27 -0.50 10.13
N ASP A 132 19.41 0.80 10.31
CA ASP A 132 19.20 1.46 11.61
C ASP A 132 17.75 1.32 12.10
N ILE A 133 16.78 1.32 11.17
CA ILE A 133 15.35 1.10 11.49
C ILE A 133 15.12 -0.35 11.91
N VAL A 134 15.74 -1.31 11.23
CA VAL A 134 15.66 -2.73 11.57
C VAL A 134 16.24 -2.98 12.95
N ASP A 135 17.44 -2.45 13.24
CA ASP A 135 18.11 -2.58 14.54
C ASP A 135 17.30 -1.90 15.66
N SER A 136 16.76 -0.71 15.40
CA SER A 136 15.92 0.02 16.37
C SER A 136 14.65 -0.73 16.69
N SER A 137 13.98 -1.28 15.68
CA SER A 137 12.77 -2.10 15.84
C SER A 137 13.07 -3.39 16.63
N ALA A 138 14.17 -4.07 16.30
CA ALA A 138 14.60 -5.27 17.00
C ALA A 138 14.90 -4.99 18.48
N ASN A 139 15.55 -3.88 18.78
CA ASN A 139 15.85 -3.45 20.16
C ASN A 139 14.58 -3.08 20.94
N TYR A 140 13.63 -2.41 20.29
CA TYR A 140 12.37 -2.01 20.92
C TYR A 140 11.44 -3.19 21.21
N THR A 141 11.29 -4.10 20.24
CA THR A 141 10.39 -5.26 20.33
C THR A 141 11.03 -6.46 21.04
N GLY A 142 12.34 -6.50 21.17
CA GLY A 142 13.10 -7.67 21.60
C GLY A 142 13.11 -8.81 20.58
N ASN A 143 12.64 -8.56 19.36
CA ASN A 143 12.47 -9.58 18.31
C ASN A 143 13.40 -9.30 17.12
N LYS A 144 14.22 -10.30 16.75
CA LYS A 144 15.19 -10.23 15.65
C LYS A 144 14.76 -11.13 14.49
N ILE A 145 13.63 -10.80 13.86
CA ILE A 145 13.09 -11.57 12.74
C ILE A 145 13.93 -11.33 11.47
N ILE A 146 14.38 -10.08 11.24
CA ILE A 146 15.11 -9.71 10.04
C ILE A 146 16.61 -9.95 10.28
N PRO A 147 17.25 -10.83 9.49
CA PRO A 147 18.69 -11.07 9.63
C PRO A 147 19.48 -9.83 9.17
N THR A 148 20.49 -9.47 9.92
CA THR A 148 21.33 -8.31 9.64
C THR A 148 22.70 -8.68 9.07
N VAL A 149 23.04 -9.97 9.13
CA VAL A 149 24.22 -10.58 8.51
C VAL A 149 23.76 -11.82 7.76
N ILE A 150 24.03 -11.89 6.48
CA ILE A 150 23.69 -12.98 5.57
C ILE A 150 24.98 -13.45 4.91
N ASP A 151 25.34 -14.74 5.07
CA ASP A 151 26.57 -15.35 4.56
C ASP A 151 27.85 -14.56 4.89
N GLY A 152 27.91 -14.00 6.11
CA GLY A 152 29.05 -13.21 6.58
C GLY A 152 29.12 -11.78 6.03
N LYS A 153 28.13 -11.35 5.25
CA LYS A 153 28.01 -9.99 4.74
C LYS A 153 26.98 -9.22 5.56
N GLU A 154 27.30 -7.99 5.91
CA GLU A 154 26.35 -7.11 6.60
C GLU A 154 25.38 -6.48 5.58
N ALA A 155 24.08 -6.53 5.87
CA ALA A 155 23.07 -5.82 5.09
C ALA A 155 22.94 -4.38 5.60
N GLY A 156 23.00 -3.41 4.69
CA GLY A 156 22.82 -1.98 4.98
C GLY A 156 21.39 -1.48 4.75
N ALA A 157 20.65 -2.16 3.88
CA ALA A 157 19.26 -1.83 3.57
C ALA A 157 18.47 -3.06 3.11
N TYR A 158 17.14 -2.92 3.10
CA TYR A 158 16.22 -4.01 2.78
C TYR A 158 15.04 -3.51 1.94
N ILE A 159 14.55 -4.37 1.05
CA ILE A 159 13.26 -4.22 0.42
C ILE A 159 12.35 -5.35 0.91
N LEU A 160 11.21 -4.99 1.50
CA LEU A 160 10.13 -5.91 1.85
C LEU A 160 9.10 -5.90 0.73
N VAL A 161 8.89 -7.01 0.09
CA VAL A 161 7.90 -7.20 -0.98
C VAL A 161 6.82 -8.12 -0.49
N THR A 162 5.56 -7.66 -0.52
CA THR A 162 4.42 -8.53 -0.22
C THR A 162 3.69 -8.86 -1.51
N LEU A 163 3.50 -10.15 -1.76
CA LEU A 163 2.70 -10.69 -2.86
C LEU A 163 1.40 -11.23 -2.29
N ASP A 164 0.29 -10.94 -2.94
CA ASP A 164 -1.03 -11.42 -2.57
C ASP A 164 -1.72 -12.12 -3.73
N GLY A 165 -2.67 -12.99 -3.45
CA GLY A 165 -3.38 -13.77 -4.45
C GLY A 165 -4.46 -14.67 -3.86
N ASN A 166 -5.05 -15.52 -4.71
CA ASN A 166 -6.05 -16.49 -4.30
C ASN A 166 -5.51 -17.92 -4.26
N ASP A 167 -4.29 -18.12 -4.74
CA ASP A 167 -3.62 -19.41 -4.85
C ASP A 167 -2.17 -19.28 -4.37
N GLN A 168 -1.80 -20.11 -3.42
CA GLN A 168 -0.47 -20.07 -2.82
C GLN A 168 0.62 -20.49 -3.81
N ASP A 169 0.34 -21.45 -4.69
CA ASP A 169 1.31 -21.91 -5.69
C ASP A 169 1.61 -20.79 -6.72
N GLU A 170 0.60 -20.00 -7.10
CA GLU A 170 0.79 -18.81 -7.95
C GLU A 170 1.67 -17.77 -7.26
N ILE A 171 1.47 -17.54 -5.96
CA ILE A 171 2.31 -16.61 -5.19
C ILE A 171 3.76 -17.10 -5.15
N PHE A 172 4.00 -18.41 -4.93
CA PHE A 172 5.35 -18.97 -4.92
C PHE A 172 6.04 -18.89 -6.28
N GLN A 173 5.34 -19.12 -7.41
CA GLN A 173 5.91 -18.91 -8.74
C GLN A 173 6.37 -17.46 -8.97
N ARG A 174 5.57 -16.50 -8.49
CA ARG A 174 5.96 -15.08 -8.53
C ARG A 174 7.12 -14.78 -7.57
N ALA A 175 7.21 -15.47 -6.45
CA ALA A 175 8.32 -15.37 -5.51
C ALA A 175 9.62 -15.92 -6.09
N GLU A 176 9.58 -17.03 -6.84
CA GLU A 176 10.74 -17.54 -7.57
C GLU A 176 11.27 -16.51 -8.56
N THR A 177 10.38 -15.89 -9.33
CA THR A 177 10.78 -14.79 -10.23
C THR A 177 11.34 -13.59 -9.45
N LEU A 178 10.81 -13.28 -8.27
CA LEU A 178 11.34 -12.22 -7.41
C LEU A 178 12.75 -12.56 -6.91
N ALA A 179 13.01 -13.81 -6.56
CA ALA A 179 14.33 -14.30 -6.14
C ALA A 179 15.35 -14.21 -7.29
N GLU A 180 14.99 -14.65 -8.51
CA GLU A 180 15.84 -14.49 -9.70
C GLU A 180 16.22 -13.04 -9.96
N ILE A 181 15.25 -12.12 -9.84
CA ILE A 181 15.49 -10.68 -9.92
C ILE A 181 16.41 -10.22 -8.80
N GLY A 182 16.19 -10.72 -7.56
CA GLY A 182 17.01 -10.43 -6.40
C GLY A 182 18.49 -10.74 -6.67
N ASP A 183 18.78 -11.92 -7.20
CA ASP A 183 20.13 -12.34 -7.58
C ASP A 183 20.74 -11.39 -8.65
N GLU A 184 19.99 -11.06 -9.69
CA GLU A 184 20.45 -10.18 -10.76
C GLU A 184 20.76 -8.75 -10.30
N ILE A 185 20.09 -8.27 -9.25
CA ILE A 185 20.25 -6.91 -8.72
C ILE A 185 21.18 -6.85 -7.52
N GLY A 186 21.74 -7.99 -7.09
CA GLY A 186 22.73 -8.07 -6.03
C GLY A 186 22.14 -8.08 -4.62
N ALA A 187 20.91 -8.56 -4.45
CA ALA A 187 20.39 -8.90 -3.13
C ALA A 187 21.23 -10.03 -2.51
N TYR A 188 21.33 -10.05 -1.19
CA TYR A 188 21.97 -11.13 -0.46
C TYR A 188 20.91 -12.22 -0.23
N ASP A 189 21.22 -13.45 -0.53
CA ASP A 189 20.40 -14.67 -0.38
C ASP A 189 18.89 -14.40 -0.18
N THR A 190 18.10 -14.67 -1.19
CA THR A 190 16.66 -14.37 -1.23
C THR A 190 15.81 -15.61 -1.03
#